data_45cc5a76f216139091eeefe9ed5a9ac0
#
_entry.id   45cc5a76f216139091eeefe9ed5a9ac0
#
_cell.length_a   1.000
_cell.length_b   1.000
_cell.length_c   1.000
_cell.angle_alpha   90.00
_cell.angle_beta   90.00
_cell.angle_gamma   90.00
#
_symmetry.space_group_name_H-M   'P 1'
#
loop_
_entity.id
_entity.type
_entity.pdbx_description
1 polymer ?
#
loop_
_entity_poly.entity_id
_entity_poly.type
_entity_poly.pdbx_seq_one_letter_code
_entity_poly.pdbx_strand_id
1 'polypeptide(L)'
;MATRHAALPTDVDAQLLVDIDLAILAADEARFAEFERQIRVEYALVPEATFRARRRAVLGGFLERERIFSTPRLRDELEPRARANLANALAAHA
;
A
#
# COMPACT_ATOMS: atom_id res chain seq x y z
N MET A 1 6.08 20.96 -8.03
CA MET A 1 6.31 20.12 -7.85
C MET A 1 5.89 19.14 -8.55
N ALA A 2 6.24 18.67 -8.82
CA ALA A 2 5.90 17.82 -9.60
C ALA A 2 5.33 16.76 -9.22
N THR A 3 4.83 16.44 -9.31
CA THR A 3 4.37 15.64 -8.89
C THR A 3 3.81 14.69 -9.37
N ARG A 4 3.57 14.32 -9.86
CA ARG A 4 3.10 13.40 -10.15
C ARG A 4 3.35 12.69 -10.93
N HIS A 5 3.32 11.98 -11.01
CA HIS A 5 3.59 11.40 -11.82
C HIS A 5 3.05 10.28 -12.12
N ALA A 6 2.64 10.01 -13.07
CA ALA A 6 1.95 8.88 -13.52
C ALA A 6 2.86 7.78 -14.01
N ALA A 7 4.00 8.11 -14.41
CA ALA A 7 4.99 7.14 -14.86
C ALA A 7 5.73 6.50 -13.70
N LEU A 8 6.06 5.21 -13.84
CA LEU A 8 6.87 4.54 -12.84
C LEU A 8 8.32 5.00 -12.98
N PRO A 9 9.05 5.08 -11.86
CA PRO A 9 10.47 5.45 -11.91
C PRO A 9 11.27 4.43 -12.70
N THR A 10 12.25 4.90 -13.44
CA THR A 10 13.09 4.02 -14.23
C THR A 10 14.49 3.87 -13.68
N ASP A 11 14.96 4.79 -12.81
CA ASP A 11 16.27 4.64 -12.24
C ASP A 11 16.19 3.97 -10.87
N VAL A 12 17.30 3.38 -10.46
CA VAL A 12 17.35 2.55 -9.27
C VAL A 12 17.09 3.36 -7.99
N ASP A 13 17.62 4.58 -7.94
CA ASP A 13 17.43 5.41 -6.74
C ASP A 13 15.97 5.80 -6.55
N ALA A 14 15.31 6.17 -7.65
CA ALA A 14 13.90 6.53 -7.59
C ALA A 14 13.05 5.31 -7.23
N GLN A 15 13.38 4.13 -7.76
CA GLN A 15 12.67 2.91 -7.42
C GLN A 15 12.83 2.58 -5.96
N LEU A 16 14.03 2.77 -5.40
CA LEU A 16 14.26 2.51 -3.98
C LEU A 16 13.45 3.44 -3.10
N LEU A 17 13.37 4.72 -3.45
CA LEU A 17 12.59 5.68 -2.69
C LEU A 17 11.11 5.30 -2.67
N VAL A 18 10.57 4.91 -3.81
CA VAL A 18 9.18 4.47 -3.88
C VAL A 18 8.97 3.23 -3.02
N ASP A 19 9.89 2.28 -3.09
CA ASP A 19 9.79 1.05 -2.32
C ASP A 19 9.85 1.32 -0.81
N ILE A 20 10.67 2.31 -0.40
CA ILE A 20 10.73 2.69 1.02
C ILE A 20 9.38 3.25 1.47
N ASP A 21 8.76 4.09 0.64
CA ASP A 21 7.43 4.63 0.96
C ASP A 21 6.38 3.52 1.07
N LEU A 22 6.53 2.47 0.26
CA LEU A 22 5.59 1.36 0.28
C LEU A 22 5.89 0.35 1.38
N ALA A 23 7.03 0.49 2.07
CA ALA A 23 7.44 -0.50 3.07
C ALA A 23 6.45 -0.62 4.23
N ILE A 24 5.64 0.41 4.49
CA ILE A 24 4.61 0.35 5.52
C ILE A 24 3.63 -0.81 5.24
N LEU A 25 3.44 -1.16 3.97
CA LEU A 25 2.55 -2.26 3.61
C LEU A 25 3.05 -3.59 4.14
N ALA A 26 4.36 -3.70 4.38
CA ALA A 26 4.99 -4.91 4.89
C ALA A 26 5.34 -4.82 6.37
N ALA A 27 4.79 -3.84 7.09
CA ALA A 27 4.99 -3.72 8.52
C ALA A 27 4.38 -4.92 9.23
N ASP A 28 4.74 -5.12 10.50
CA ASP A 28 4.10 -6.19 11.25
C ASP A 28 2.60 -5.90 11.36
N GLU A 29 1.85 -6.94 11.70
CA GLU A 29 0.40 -6.90 11.65
C GLU A 29 -0.18 -5.76 12.50
N ALA A 30 0.35 -5.58 13.70
CA ALA A 30 -0.15 -4.54 14.60
C ALA A 30 0.11 -3.14 14.04
N ARG A 31 1.31 -2.92 13.50
CA ARG A 31 1.66 -1.62 12.93
C ARG A 31 0.86 -1.33 11.68
N PHE A 32 0.65 -2.33 10.84
CA PHE A 32 -0.15 -2.14 9.64
C PHE A 32 -1.60 -1.81 10.02
N ALA A 33 -2.15 -2.48 11.02
CA ALA A 33 -3.50 -2.19 11.50
C ALA A 33 -3.60 -0.76 12.02
N GLU A 34 -2.58 -0.29 12.73
CA GLU A 34 -2.54 1.10 13.20
C GLU A 34 -2.54 2.07 12.03
N PHE A 35 -1.75 1.77 11.00
CA PHE A 35 -1.70 2.59 9.80
C PHE A 35 -3.07 2.69 9.14
N GLU A 36 -3.80 1.56 9.04
CA GLU A 36 -5.14 1.57 8.48
C GLU A 36 -6.09 2.44 9.29
N ARG A 37 -5.98 2.38 10.62
CA ARG A 37 -6.81 3.23 11.48
C ARG A 37 -6.48 4.70 11.30
N GLN A 38 -5.20 5.03 11.14
CA GLN A 38 -4.78 6.41 10.91
C GLN A 38 -5.35 6.95 9.61
N ILE A 39 -5.35 6.12 8.56
CA ILE A 39 -5.95 6.52 7.29
C ILE A 39 -7.43 6.80 7.46
N ARG A 40 -8.14 5.94 8.22
CA ARG A 40 -9.57 6.16 8.44
C ARG A 40 -9.83 7.49 9.15
N VAL A 41 -8.96 7.83 10.12
CA VAL A 41 -9.09 9.09 10.85
C VAL A 41 -8.88 10.28 9.90
N GLU A 42 -7.89 10.21 9.01
CA GLU A 42 -7.62 11.28 8.06
C GLU A 42 -8.81 11.54 7.14
N TYR A 43 -9.57 10.50 6.84
CA TYR A 43 -10.73 10.61 5.97
C TYR A 43 -12.04 10.48 6.74
N ALA A 44 -12.04 10.99 7.99
CA ALA A 44 -13.17 10.82 8.89
C ALA A 44 -14.48 11.37 8.33
N LEU A 45 -14.41 12.41 7.50
CA LEU A 45 -15.63 13.04 6.94
C LEU A 45 -16.18 12.26 5.75
N VAL A 46 -15.45 11.29 5.23
CA VAL A 46 -15.94 10.47 4.11
C VAL A 46 -16.91 9.43 4.67
N PRO A 47 -18.12 9.30 4.08
CA PRO A 47 -19.07 8.29 4.55
C PRO A 47 -18.44 6.89 4.53
N GLU A 48 -18.83 6.08 5.50
CA GLU A 48 -18.26 4.75 5.70
C GLU A 48 -18.28 3.90 4.44
N ALA A 49 -19.42 3.83 3.77
CA ALA A 49 -19.55 2.99 2.57
C ALA A 49 -18.63 3.47 1.45
N THR A 50 -18.52 4.77 1.27
CA THR A 50 -17.64 5.34 0.26
C THR A 50 -16.18 5.08 0.59
N PHE A 51 -15.81 5.25 1.85
CA PHE A 51 -14.45 4.99 2.29
C PHE A 51 -14.07 3.53 2.04
N ARG A 52 -14.93 2.60 2.42
CA ARG A 52 -14.66 1.17 2.23
C ARG A 52 -14.48 0.82 0.76
N ALA A 53 -15.36 1.35 -0.11
CA ALA A 53 -15.26 1.06 -1.52
C ALA A 53 -13.95 1.57 -2.11
N ARG A 54 -13.56 2.79 -1.75
CA ARG A 54 -12.31 3.36 -2.24
C ARG A 54 -11.09 2.62 -1.68
N ARG A 55 -11.15 2.25 -0.40
CA ARG A 55 -10.03 1.53 0.20
C ARG A 55 -9.85 0.16 -0.43
N ARG A 56 -10.97 -0.55 -0.72
CA ARG A 56 -10.89 -1.82 -1.44
C ARG A 56 -10.22 -1.66 -2.79
N ALA A 57 -10.53 -0.57 -3.50
CA ALA A 57 -9.93 -0.33 -4.81
C ALA A 57 -8.41 -0.14 -4.68
N VAL A 58 -7.96 0.62 -3.68
CA VAL A 58 -6.54 0.87 -3.47
C VAL A 58 -5.82 -0.42 -3.09
N LEU A 59 -6.35 -1.14 -2.10
CA LEU A 59 -5.72 -2.38 -1.62
C LEU A 59 -5.70 -3.45 -2.71
N GLY A 60 -6.81 -3.58 -3.42
CA GLY A 60 -6.90 -4.54 -4.52
C GLY A 60 -5.97 -4.18 -5.65
N GLY A 61 -5.80 -2.89 -5.92
CA GLY A 61 -4.89 -2.42 -6.95
C GLY A 61 -3.45 -2.85 -6.68
N PHE A 62 -3.01 -2.76 -5.42
CA PHE A 62 -1.67 -3.24 -5.07
C PHE A 62 -1.56 -4.74 -5.25
N LEU A 63 -2.59 -5.50 -4.86
CA LEU A 63 -2.56 -6.95 -4.99
C LEU A 63 -2.57 -7.43 -6.44
N GLU A 64 -3.14 -6.63 -7.34
CA GLU A 64 -3.18 -6.97 -8.76
C GLU A 64 -1.85 -6.74 -9.45
N ARG A 65 -0.96 -5.98 -8.84
CA ARG A 65 0.35 -5.72 -9.44
C ARG A 65 1.18 -7.00 -9.45
N GLU A 66 1.94 -7.18 -10.51
CA GLU A 66 2.83 -8.33 -10.60
C GLU A 66 3.84 -8.31 -9.46
N ARG A 67 4.29 -7.10 -9.11
CA ARG A 67 5.17 -6.91 -7.97
C ARG A 67 4.86 -5.55 -7.34
N ILE A 68 4.85 -5.52 -6.00
CA ILE A 68 4.61 -4.29 -5.26
C ILE A 68 5.90 -3.49 -5.18
N PHE A 69 7.02 -4.18 -4.91
CA PHE A 69 8.33 -3.55 -4.76
C PHE A 69 9.14 -3.74 -6.02
N SER A 70 9.73 -2.63 -6.52
CA SER A 70 10.53 -2.66 -7.72
C SER A 70 11.95 -3.15 -7.46
N THR A 71 12.48 -2.85 -6.27
CA THR A 71 13.83 -3.26 -5.89
C THR A 71 13.84 -4.76 -5.57
N PRO A 72 14.64 -5.58 -6.29
CA PRO A 72 14.60 -7.03 -6.09
C PRO A 72 14.82 -7.47 -4.66
N ARG A 73 15.76 -6.83 -3.96
CA ARG A 73 16.05 -7.20 -2.58
C ARG A 73 14.86 -6.93 -1.67
N LEU A 74 14.24 -5.75 -1.79
CA LEU A 74 13.09 -5.41 -0.97
C LEU A 74 11.89 -6.27 -1.34
N ARG A 75 11.74 -6.60 -2.63
CA ARG A 75 10.68 -7.49 -3.05
C ARG A 75 10.82 -8.85 -2.37
N ASP A 76 12.02 -9.41 -2.37
CA ASP A 76 12.23 -10.71 -1.75
C ASP A 76 11.94 -10.69 -0.26
N GLU A 77 12.30 -9.60 0.43
CA GLU A 77 12.15 -9.52 1.88
C GLU A 77 10.75 -9.12 2.31
N LEU A 78 10.11 -8.21 1.57
CA LEU A 78 8.88 -7.55 2.02
C LEU A 78 7.63 -7.99 1.30
N GLU A 79 7.73 -8.44 0.07
CA GLU A 79 6.56 -8.73 -0.75
C GLU A 79 5.58 -9.71 -0.10
N PRO A 80 6.05 -10.84 0.46
CA PRO A 80 5.09 -11.81 1.03
C PRO A 80 4.28 -11.21 2.17
N ARG A 81 4.91 -10.46 3.06
CA ARG A 81 4.19 -9.86 4.19
C ARG A 81 3.25 -8.74 3.72
N ALA A 82 3.71 -7.95 2.75
CA ALA A 82 2.87 -6.88 2.20
C ALA A 82 1.60 -7.48 1.61
N ARG A 83 1.73 -8.56 0.84
CA ARG A 83 0.55 -9.19 0.23
C ARG A 83 -0.37 -9.79 1.27
N ALA A 84 0.18 -10.37 2.33
CA ALA A 84 -0.65 -10.91 3.41
C ALA A 84 -1.41 -9.79 4.12
N ASN A 85 -0.73 -8.68 4.43
CA ASN A 85 -1.38 -7.54 5.08
C ASN A 85 -2.49 -6.96 4.21
N LEU A 86 -2.20 -6.80 2.91
CA LEU A 86 -3.18 -6.24 1.97
C LEU A 86 -4.40 -7.15 1.84
N ALA A 87 -4.19 -8.46 1.76
CA ALA A 87 -5.30 -9.40 1.65
C ALA A 87 -6.18 -9.38 2.90
N ASN A 88 -5.56 -9.31 4.07
CA ASN A 88 -6.31 -9.25 5.33
C ASN A 88 -7.11 -7.96 5.42
N ALA A 89 -6.51 -6.84 5.05
CA ALA A 89 -7.20 -5.55 5.08
C ALA A 89 -8.34 -5.51 4.07
N LEU A 90 -8.12 -6.08 2.88
CA LEU A 90 -9.16 -6.13 1.86
C LEU A 90 -10.37 -6.91 2.36
N ALA A 91 -10.12 -8.04 3.02
CA ALA A 91 -11.21 -8.84 3.59
C ALA A 91 -11.97 -8.07 4.66
N ALA A 92 -11.26 -7.25 5.44
CA ALA A 92 -11.89 -6.46 6.49
C ALA A 92 -12.79 -5.36 5.95
N HIS A 93 -12.56 -4.93 4.71
CA HIS A 93 -13.39 -3.90 4.07
C HIS A 93 -14.47 -4.48 3.16
N ALA A 94 -14.57 -5.80 3.12
CA ALA A 94 -15.55 -6.45 2.25
C ALA A 94 -16.99 -6.19 2.67
#